data_72d2e017ad1802bcee46339d7b27e3f3
#
_entry.id   72d2e017ad1802bcee46339d7b27e3f3
#
_cell.length_a   1.000
_cell.length_b   1.000
_cell.length_c   1.000
_cell.angle_alpha   90.00
_cell.angle_beta   90.00
_cell.angle_gamma   90.00
#
_symmetry.space_group_name_H-M   'P 1'
#
loop_
_entity.id
_entity.type
_entity.pdbx_description
1 polymer ?
#
loop_
_entity_poly.entity_id
_entity_poly.type
_entity_poly.pdbx_seq_one_letter_code
_entity_poly.pdbx_strand_id
1 'polypeptide(L)'
;MAKLADASLAISSLSSWALRGKRNDLVELTDKTWRLRGYGDFWNYCLVAEGAVDIAAESEVSPWDLAAPSLIVTEAGGTFTNLQGKPSPQGGEKGAIATNGILHRDALKFLRVD
;
A
#
# COMPACT_ATOMS: atom_id res chain seq x y z
N MET A 1 10.70 5.49 9.01
CA MET A 1 11.33 4.21 8.61
C MET A 1 11.90 4.34 7.20
N ALA A 2 13.20 4.10 7.04
CA ALA A 2 13.89 4.35 5.77
C ALA A 2 14.40 3.08 5.07
N LYS A 3 14.30 1.91 5.70
CA LYS A 3 14.76 0.64 5.13
C LYS A 3 13.62 -0.35 5.07
N LEU A 4 13.44 -1.01 3.92
CA LEU A 4 12.44 -2.06 3.78
C LEU A 4 12.60 -3.14 4.84
N ALA A 5 13.82 -3.53 5.15
CA ALA A 5 14.09 -4.60 6.12
C ALA A 5 13.50 -4.31 7.50
N ASP A 6 13.28 -3.05 7.85
CA ASP A 6 12.74 -2.65 9.15
C ASP A 6 11.27 -2.25 9.07
N ALA A 7 10.67 -2.28 7.88
CA ALA A 7 9.33 -1.76 7.65
C ALA A 7 8.24 -2.77 7.98
N SER A 8 7.11 -2.28 8.45
CA SER A 8 5.89 -3.07 8.58
C SER A 8 4.99 -2.83 7.37
N LEU A 9 4.42 -3.91 6.86
CA LEU A 9 3.55 -3.93 5.68
C LEU A 9 2.15 -4.39 6.11
N ALA A 10 1.12 -3.72 5.62
CA ALA A 10 -0.26 -4.12 5.85
C ALA A 10 -0.99 -4.34 4.54
N ILE A 11 -1.72 -5.44 4.46
CA ILE A 11 -2.57 -5.76 3.31
C ILE A 11 -3.92 -6.25 3.82
N SER A 12 -4.94 -6.21 2.97
CA SER A 12 -6.28 -6.65 3.33
C SER A 12 -6.62 -8.03 2.83
N SER A 13 -6.26 -8.37 1.59
CA SER A 13 -6.68 -9.63 0.97
C SER A 13 -5.57 -10.20 0.10
N LEU A 14 -5.07 -11.35 0.49
CA LEU A 14 -4.06 -12.06 -0.31
C LEU A 14 -4.66 -12.60 -1.60
N SER A 15 -5.92 -13.06 -1.56
CA SER A 15 -6.56 -13.64 -2.75
C SER A 15 -6.73 -12.62 -3.87
N SER A 16 -7.00 -11.36 -3.56
CA SER A 16 -7.12 -10.33 -4.60
C SER A 16 -5.78 -10.06 -5.30
N TRP A 17 -4.68 -10.15 -4.58
CA TRP A 17 -3.35 -10.06 -5.18
C TRP A 17 -3.06 -11.24 -6.10
N ALA A 18 -3.50 -12.46 -5.69
CA ALA A 18 -3.35 -13.65 -6.52
C ALA A 18 -4.14 -13.54 -7.83
N LEU A 19 -5.37 -12.99 -7.77
CA LEU A 19 -6.19 -12.77 -8.96
C LEU A 19 -5.56 -11.79 -9.95
N ARG A 20 -4.81 -10.83 -9.45
CA ARG A 20 -4.11 -9.87 -10.29
C ARG A 20 -2.78 -10.41 -10.84
N GLY A 21 -2.38 -11.60 -10.44
CA GLY A 21 -1.10 -12.18 -10.86
C GLY A 21 0.09 -11.61 -10.09
N LYS A 22 -0.14 -11.01 -8.95
CA LYS A 22 0.90 -10.33 -8.15
C LYS A 22 1.25 -11.06 -6.85
N ARG A 23 0.75 -12.26 -6.66
CA ARG A 23 1.02 -13.00 -5.43
C ARG A 23 2.51 -13.18 -5.16
N ASN A 24 3.27 -13.60 -6.17
CA ASN A 24 4.70 -13.85 -5.99
C ASN A 24 5.45 -12.56 -5.68
N ASP A 25 5.08 -11.46 -6.34
CA ASP A 25 5.68 -10.15 -6.08
C ASP A 25 5.37 -9.68 -4.66
N LEU A 26 4.15 -9.90 -4.19
CA LEU A 26 3.77 -9.55 -2.83
C LEU A 26 4.55 -10.37 -1.81
N VAL A 27 4.68 -11.69 -2.04
CA VAL A 27 5.45 -12.56 -1.16
C VAL A 27 6.91 -12.11 -1.11
N GLU A 28 7.48 -11.75 -2.25
CA GLU A 28 8.84 -11.24 -2.32
C GLU A 28 9.01 -9.96 -1.51
N LEU A 29 8.06 -9.03 -1.62
CA LEU A 29 8.08 -7.82 -0.80
C LEU A 29 7.97 -8.16 0.69
N THR A 30 7.12 -9.10 1.04
CA THR A 30 6.96 -9.56 2.42
C THR A 30 8.28 -10.08 2.98
N ASP A 31 9.03 -10.83 2.16
CA ASP A 31 10.33 -11.35 2.57
C ASP A 31 11.37 -10.24 2.80
N LYS A 32 11.20 -9.09 2.17
CA LYS A 32 12.12 -7.96 2.30
C LYS A 32 11.75 -7.03 3.45
N THR A 33 10.55 -7.17 4.02
CA THR A 33 10.09 -6.31 5.10
C THR A 33 10.21 -7.03 6.44
N TRP A 34 10.09 -6.28 7.53
CA TRP A 34 10.17 -6.82 8.88
C TRP A 34 8.97 -7.70 9.22
N ARG A 35 7.76 -7.22 8.94
CA ARG A 35 6.57 -8.03 9.21
C ARG A 35 5.37 -7.61 8.38
N LEU A 36 4.45 -8.56 8.23
CA LEU A 36 3.19 -8.38 7.55
C LEU A 36 2.03 -8.54 8.53
N ARG A 37 1.05 -7.62 8.46
CA ARG A 37 -0.19 -7.70 9.25
C ARG A 37 -1.36 -7.22 8.39
N GLY A 38 -2.57 -7.64 8.76
CA GLY A 38 -3.80 -7.16 8.16
C GLY A 38 -4.70 -6.61 9.25
N TYR A 39 -5.01 -5.31 9.18
CA TYR A 39 -5.81 -4.63 10.19
C TYR A 39 -7.21 -4.26 9.70
N GLY A 40 -7.48 -4.48 8.41
CA GLY A 40 -8.72 -4.08 7.77
C GLY A 40 -8.55 -2.85 6.90
N ASP A 41 -9.42 -2.71 5.92
CA ASP A 41 -9.26 -1.84 4.75
C ASP A 41 -8.83 -0.39 5.06
N PHE A 42 -9.77 0.39 5.57
CA PHE A 42 -9.53 1.79 5.89
C PHE A 42 -8.50 1.95 7.01
N TRP A 43 -8.53 1.04 7.99
CA TRP A 43 -7.67 1.12 9.16
C TRP A 43 -6.19 1.02 8.80
N ASN A 44 -5.84 0.21 7.78
CA ASN A 44 -4.47 0.10 7.32
C ASN A 44 -3.89 1.48 6.94
N TYR A 45 -4.67 2.30 6.24
CA TYR A 45 -4.24 3.62 5.81
C TYR A 45 -4.14 4.59 6.98
N CYS A 46 -5.05 4.51 7.92
CA CYS A 46 -4.97 5.34 9.12
C CYS A 46 -3.70 5.03 9.92
N LEU A 47 -3.32 3.76 9.99
CA LEU A 47 -2.09 3.36 10.68
C LEU A 47 -0.84 3.86 9.96
N VAL A 48 -0.86 3.92 8.63
CA VAL A 48 0.23 4.55 7.87
C VAL A 48 0.31 6.04 8.19
N ALA A 49 -0.84 6.72 8.22
CA ALA A 49 -0.89 8.15 8.54
C ALA A 49 -0.34 8.45 9.94
N GLU A 50 -0.61 7.56 10.90
CA GLU A 50 -0.10 7.70 12.27
C GLU A 50 1.37 7.33 12.40
N GLY A 51 1.95 6.66 11.42
CA GLY A 51 3.31 6.16 11.49
C GLY A 51 3.44 4.80 12.17
N ALA A 52 2.33 4.13 12.50
CA ALA A 52 2.34 2.81 13.14
C ALA A 52 2.61 1.68 12.15
N VAL A 53 2.28 1.90 10.87
CA VAL A 53 2.58 0.99 9.77
C VAL A 53 3.32 1.79 8.70
N ASP A 54 4.25 1.19 8.02
CA ASP A 54 5.08 1.89 7.05
C ASP A 54 4.56 1.81 5.61
N ILE A 55 3.91 0.71 5.26
CA ILE A 55 3.39 0.47 3.91
C ILE A 55 2.03 -0.22 4.02
N ALA A 56 1.03 0.30 3.31
CA ALA A 56 -0.26 -0.36 3.16
C ALA A 56 -0.59 -0.45 1.68
N ALA A 57 -1.09 -1.60 1.23
CA ALA A 57 -1.36 -1.82 -0.19
C ALA A 57 -2.59 -2.68 -0.40
N GLU A 58 -3.33 -2.39 -1.47
CA GLU A 58 -4.47 -3.18 -1.92
C GLU A 58 -4.39 -3.34 -3.44
N SER A 59 -4.69 -4.55 -3.93
CA SER A 59 -4.62 -4.84 -5.36
C SER A 59 -5.79 -4.26 -6.13
N GLU A 60 -6.92 -4.09 -5.46
CA GLU A 60 -8.14 -3.58 -6.05
C GLU A 60 -9.00 -2.93 -4.97
N VAL A 61 -9.54 -1.75 -5.23
CA VAL A 61 -10.33 -1.00 -4.26
C VAL A 61 -11.25 -0.03 -4.99
N SER A 62 -12.44 0.23 -4.43
CA SER A 62 -13.39 1.17 -5.01
C SER A 62 -12.90 2.62 -4.88
N PRO A 63 -13.16 3.49 -5.88
CA PRO A 63 -12.70 4.88 -5.81
C PRO A 63 -13.17 5.64 -4.57
N TRP A 64 -14.41 5.41 -4.12
CA TRP A 64 -14.93 6.07 -2.92
C TRP A 64 -14.25 5.58 -1.64
N ASP A 65 -13.66 4.38 -1.65
CA ASP A 65 -12.88 3.87 -0.53
C ASP A 65 -11.48 4.47 -0.49
N LEU A 66 -11.06 5.16 -1.55
CA LEU A 66 -9.74 5.77 -1.66
C LEU A 66 -9.72 7.25 -1.30
N ALA A 67 -10.85 7.94 -1.46
CA ALA A 67 -10.87 9.41 -1.33
C ALA A 67 -10.41 9.86 0.06
N ALA A 68 -11.01 9.32 1.12
CA ALA A 68 -10.66 9.69 2.49
C ALA A 68 -9.27 9.19 2.90
N PRO A 69 -8.89 7.92 2.66
CA PRO A 69 -7.54 7.46 2.99
C PRO A 69 -6.44 8.24 2.27
N SER A 70 -6.65 8.57 0.98
CA SER A 70 -5.69 9.36 0.21
C SER A 70 -5.42 10.70 0.87
N LEU A 71 -6.49 11.39 1.26
CA LEU A 71 -6.37 12.70 1.93
C LEU A 71 -5.67 12.57 3.29
N ILE A 72 -6.08 11.60 4.09
CA ILE A 72 -5.53 11.41 5.44
C ILE A 72 -4.02 11.12 5.37
N VAL A 73 -3.61 10.24 4.50
CA VAL A 73 -2.19 9.88 4.35
C VAL A 73 -1.39 11.09 3.84
N THR A 74 -1.90 11.79 2.83
CA THR A 74 -1.23 12.94 2.24
C THR A 74 -1.07 14.07 3.25
N GLU A 75 -2.14 14.39 3.99
CA GLU A 75 -2.10 15.44 5.01
C GLU A 75 -1.15 15.09 6.16
N ALA A 76 -0.94 13.81 6.43
CA ALA A 76 0.00 13.36 7.46
C ALA A 76 1.45 13.34 6.97
N GLY A 77 1.72 13.71 5.71
CA GLY A 77 3.06 13.75 5.16
C GLY A 77 3.49 12.47 4.45
N GLY A 78 2.60 11.50 4.33
CA GLY A 78 2.88 10.27 3.59
C GLY A 78 2.62 10.42 2.10
N THR A 79 2.83 9.34 1.37
CA THR A 79 2.58 9.28 -0.07
C THR A 79 1.50 8.24 -0.36
N PHE A 80 0.55 8.59 -1.23
CA PHE A 80 -0.55 7.72 -1.64
C PHE A 80 -0.65 7.76 -3.17
N THR A 81 -0.53 6.59 -3.81
CA THR A 81 -0.69 6.46 -5.26
C THR A 81 -1.47 5.19 -5.59
N ASN A 82 -1.86 5.02 -6.86
CA ASN A 82 -2.28 3.71 -7.32
C ASN A 82 -1.03 2.85 -7.60
N LEU A 83 -1.23 1.62 -8.03
CA LEU A 83 -0.12 0.71 -8.30
C LEU A 83 0.62 1.00 -9.60
N GLN A 84 0.20 2.01 -10.35
CA GLN A 84 0.95 2.55 -11.49
C GLN A 84 1.82 3.74 -11.07
N GLY A 85 1.73 4.15 -9.82
CA GLY A 85 2.49 5.27 -9.28
C GLY A 85 1.82 6.63 -9.47
N LYS A 86 0.56 6.67 -9.87
CA LYS A 86 -0.17 7.92 -10.12
C LYS A 86 -0.94 8.33 -8.86
N PRO A 87 -0.90 9.61 -8.47
CA PRO A 87 -1.50 10.07 -7.20
C PRO A 87 -3.01 10.28 -7.26
N SER A 88 -3.70 9.68 -8.21
CA SER A 88 -5.15 9.85 -8.37
C SER A 88 -5.92 8.79 -7.58
N PRO A 89 -6.97 9.16 -6.83
CA PRO A 89 -7.86 8.19 -6.20
C PRO A 89 -8.82 7.54 -7.19
N GLN A 90 -8.83 7.96 -8.46
CA GLN A 90 -9.64 7.34 -9.49
C GLN A 90 -8.99 6.05 -9.96
N GLY A 91 -9.80 5.14 -10.52
CA GLY A 91 -9.26 3.91 -11.06
C GLY A 91 -8.88 2.90 -9.98
N GLY A 92 -9.83 2.61 -9.09
CA GLY A 92 -9.62 1.63 -8.03
C GLY A 92 -9.18 0.26 -8.53
N GLU A 93 -9.45 -0.05 -9.79
CA GLU A 93 -8.99 -1.28 -10.42
C GLU A 93 -7.47 -1.35 -10.57
N LYS A 94 -6.77 -0.24 -10.41
CA LYS A 94 -5.31 -0.19 -10.42
C LYS A 94 -4.73 -0.26 -9.01
N GLY A 95 -5.56 -0.57 -8.03
CA GLY A 95 -5.12 -0.73 -6.65
C GLY A 95 -4.72 0.55 -5.96
N ALA A 96 -4.08 0.41 -4.82
CA ALA A 96 -3.62 1.54 -4.01
C ALA A 96 -2.41 1.13 -3.19
N ILE A 97 -1.54 2.10 -2.94
CA ILE A 97 -0.41 1.93 -2.04
C ILE A 97 -0.16 3.24 -1.30
N ALA A 98 -0.02 3.12 0.01
CA ALA A 98 0.29 4.24 0.90
C ALA A 98 1.56 3.92 1.67
N THR A 99 2.43 4.89 1.83
CA THR A 99 3.67 4.71 2.59
C THR A 99 4.02 5.98 3.35
N ASN A 100 5.09 5.91 4.13
CA ASN A 100 5.69 7.06 4.78
C ASN A 100 6.37 8.05 3.80
N GLY A 101 6.32 7.75 2.49
CA GLY A 101 6.95 8.55 1.45
C GLY A 101 8.37 8.10 1.11
N ILE A 102 9.14 7.70 2.10
CA ILE A 102 10.55 7.29 1.92
C ILE A 102 10.62 5.95 1.19
N LEU A 103 9.74 5.01 1.56
CA LEU A 103 9.74 3.65 1.02
C LEU A 103 8.84 3.46 -0.19
N HIS A 104 8.18 4.52 -0.67
CA HIS A 104 7.17 4.39 -1.72
C HIS A 104 7.73 3.78 -3.01
N ARG A 105 8.82 4.30 -3.48
CA ARG A 105 9.46 3.80 -4.70
C ARG A 105 9.89 2.35 -4.55
N ASP A 106 10.51 1.99 -3.42
CA ASP A 106 11.01 0.64 -3.19
C ASP A 106 9.87 -0.38 -3.13
N ALA A 107 8.79 -0.05 -2.43
CA ALA A 107 7.62 -0.93 -2.35
C ALA A 107 6.95 -1.07 -3.72
N LEU A 108 6.84 0.02 -4.46
CA LEU A 108 6.19 0.02 -5.77
C LEU A 108 6.94 -0.81 -6.80
N LYS A 109 8.26 -0.98 -6.65
CA LYS A 109 9.03 -1.87 -7.53
C LYS A 109 8.50 -3.29 -7.53
N PHE A 110 8.00 -3.77 -6.38
CA PHE A 110 7.46 -5.12 -6.26
C PHE A 110 6.00 -5.20 -6.72
N LEU A 111 5.21 -4.18 -6.43
CA LEU A 111 3.76 -4.23 -6.56
C LEU A 111 3.21 -3.53 -7.81
N ARG A 112 4.04 -2.86 -8.56
CA ARG A 112 3.61 -2.08 -9.72
C ARG A 112 2.84 -2.92 -10.74
N VAL A 113 1.75 -2.35 -11.27
CA VAL A 113 0.95 -2.93 -12.35
C VAL A 113 1.03 -2.03 -13.58
N ASP A 114 0.76 -2.62 -14.73
CA ASP A 114 0.75 -1.88 -16.01
C ASP A 114 -0.59 -1.20 -16.29
#